data_c6988a14a68bc50b6ca094e6681d52ec
#
_entry.id   c6988a14a68bc50b6ca094e6681d52ec
#
_cell.length_a   1.000
_cell.length_b   1.000
_cell.length_c   1.000
_cell.angle_alpha   90.00
_cell.angle_beta   90.00
_cell.angle_gamma   90.00
#
_symmetry.space_group_name_H-M   'P 1'
#
loop_
_entity.id
_entity.type
_entity.pdbx_description
1 polymer ?
#
loop_
_entity_poly.entity_id
_entity_poly.type
_entity_poly.pdbx_seq_one_letter_code
_entity_poly.pdbx_strand_id
1 'polypeptide(L)'
;MIPHKIHYCWFGYNKKPKLIEKCIASWKKYLPDWEIIEWNESNYDVYKNAYISEAYRQKKWAFVADFARFDILNEHGGVFLDTDVELLRPIPEAFLEYEAFL
;
A
#
# COMPACT_ATOMS: atom_id res chain seq x y z
N MET A 1 18.27 -2.31 -6.36
CA MET A 1 17.57 -3.19 -5.40
C MET A 1 16.34 -2.47 -4.85
N ILE A 2 15.24 -3.18 -4.70
CA ILE A 2 14.00 -2.61 -4.17
C ILE A 2 14.12 -2.46 -2.65
N PRO A 3 13.83 -1.27 -2.09
CA PRO A 3 13.84 -1.09 -0.64
C PRO A 3 12.90 -2.06 0.09
N HIS A 4 13.28 -2.48 1.30
CA HIS A 4 12.46 -3.38 2.13
C HIS A 4 11.34 -2.60 2.82
N LYS A 5 10.45 -2.04 2.01
CA LYS A 5 9.29 -1.28 2.46
C LYS A 5 8.03 -1.85 1.82
N ILE A 6 7.01 -2.06 2.63
CA ILE A 6 5.67 -2.43 2.15
C ILE A 6 4.75 -1.25 2.37
N HIS A 7 4.09 -0.83 1.30
CA HIS A 7 3.12 0.26 1.33
C HIS A 7 1.73 -0.30 1.11
N TYR A 8 0.76 0.25 1.81
CA TYR A 8 -0.64 0.02 1.51
C TYR A 8 -1.45 1.28 1.81
N CYS A 9 -2.64 1.37 1.24
CA CYS A 9 -3.53 2.51 1.41
C CYS A 9 -4.79 2.09 2.15
N TRP A 10 -5.25 2.96 3.06
CA TRP A 10 -6.53 2.79 3.74
C TRP A 10 -7.16 4.17 3.94
N PHE A 11 -8.04 4.55 3.00
CA PHE A 11 -8.70 5.86 3.01
C PHE A 11 -10.13 5.75 3.50
N GLY A 12 -10.69 6.86 3.99
CA GLY A 12 -12.10 6.97 4.34
C GLY A 12 -12.41 6.82 5.82
N TYR A 13 -11.40 6.67 6.66
CA TYR A 13 -11.53 6.56 8.12
C TYR A 13 -12.37 5.37 8.61
N ASN A 14 -12.59 4.38 7.76
CA ASN A 14 -13.34 3.19 8.14
C ASN A 14 -12.48 2.24 8.95
N LYS A 15 -13.13 1.48 9.86
CA LYS A 15 -12.45 0.43 10.60
C LYS A 15 -12.08 -0.71 9.65
N LYS A 16 -10.87 -1.25 9.81
CA LYS A 16 -10.41 -2.38 9.01
C LYS A 16 -11.16 -3.66 9.42
N PRO A 17 -11.79 -4.38 8.45
CA PRO A 17 -12.36 -5.70 8.74
C PRO A 17 -11.29 -6.69 9.22
N LYS A 18 -11.72 -7.74 9.92
CA LYS A 18 -10.81 -8.77 10.44
C LYS A 18 -9.97 -9.43 9.34
N LEU A 19 -10.55 -9.64 8.16
CA LEU A 19 -9.83 -10.22 7.02
C LEU A 19 -8.64 -9.35 6.63
N ILE A 20 -8.84 -8.03 6.58
CA ILE A 20 -7.78 -7.09 6.23
C ILE A 20 -6.68 -7.09 7.30
N GLU A 21 -7.07 -7.09 8.58
CA GLU A 21 -6.09 -7.17 9.66
C GLU A 21 -5.28 -8.47 9.62
N LYS A 22 -5.91 -9.59 9.25
CA LYS A 22 -5.24 -10.87 9.07
C LYS A 22 -4.21 -10.81 7.95
N CYS A 23 -4.56 -10.20 6.82
CA CYS A 23 -3.63 -10.03 5.70
C CYS A 23 -2.41 -9.21 6.11
N ILE A 24 -2.63 -8.07 6.77
CA ILE A 24 -1.53 -7.21 7.24
C ILE A 24 -0.66 -7.96 8.26
N ALA A 25 -1.26 -8.73 9.15
CA ALA A 25 -0.52 -9.54 10.13
C ALA A 25 0.38 -10.56 9.43
N SER A 26 -0.06 -11.14 8.30
CA SER A 26 0.76 -12.07 7.54
C SER A 26 2.03 -11.39 6.98
N TRP A 27 1.94 -10.12 6.59
CA TRP A 27 3.10 -9.37 6.12
C TRP A 27 4.14 -9.23 7.23
N LYS A 28 3.69 -8.90 8.44
CA LYS A 28 4.58 -8.78 9.61
C LYS A 28 5.22 -10.11 9.98
N LYS A 29 4.48 -11.21 9.82
CA LYS A 29 4.96 -12.55 10.14
C LYS A 29 6.07 -13.00 9.19
N TYR A 30 5.87 -12.81 7.89
CA TYR A 30 6.79 -13.33 6.87
C TYR A 30 7.88 -12.34 6.47
N LEU A 31 7.71 -11.07 6.78
CA LEU A 31 8.67 -10.00 6.47
C LEU A 31 8.91 -9.14 7.72
N PRO A 32 9.43 -9.75 8.81
CA PRO A 32 9.54 -9.03 10.09
C PRO A 32 10.51 -7.85 10.07
N ASP A 33 11.47 -7.86 9.14
CA ASP A 33 12.48 -6.80 9.02
C ASP A 33 12.07 -5.71 8.03
N TRP A 34 10.89 -5.82 7.45
CA TRP A 34 10.39 -4.82 6.52
C TRP A 34 9.64 -3.73 7.25
N GLU A 35 9.78 -2.49 6.76
CA GLU A 35 8.96 -1.38 7.21
C GLU A 35 7.59 -1.47 6.52
N ILE A 36 6.51 -1.46 7.29
CA ILE A 36 5.13 -1.49 6.75
C ILE A 36 4.51 -0.13 6.99
N ILE A 37 4.11 0.56 5.91
CA ILE A 37 3.64 1.93 5.95
C ILE A 37 2.19 1.97 5.48
N GLU A 38 1.30 2.44 6.36
CA GLU A 38 -0.08 2.74 5.99
C GLU A 38 -0.16 4.16 5.44
N TRP A 39 -0.72 4.29 4.25
CA TRP A 39 -1.01 5.60 3.67
C TRP A 39 -2.50 5.89 3.80
N ASN A 40 -2.80 7.02 4.37
CA ASN A 40 -4.17 7.46 4.59
C ASN A 40 -4.22 9.00 4.56
N GLU A 41 -5.33 9.58 4.97
CA GLU A 41 -5.52 11.02 4.92
C GLU A 41 -4.53 11.81 5.78
N SER A 42 -3.90 11.16 6.77
CA SER A 42 -2.97 11.84 7.65
C SER A 42 -1.58 12.05 7.04
N ASN A 43 -1.22 11.27 6.03
CA ASN A 43 0.12 11.31 5.44
C ASN A 43 0.12 11.35 3.91
N TYR A 44 -1.04 11.40 3.27
CA TYR A 44 -1.17 11.54 1.83
C TYR A 44 -2.22 12.59 1.49
N ASP A 45 -1.88 13.55 0.63
CA ASP A 45 -2.78 14.62 0.24
C ASP A 45 -3.74 14.14 -0.85
N VAL A 46 -4.97 13.78 -0.45
CA VAL A 46 -6.01 13.33 -1.38
C VAL A 46 -6.61 14.46 -2.20
N TYR A 47 -6.22 15.70 -1.94
CA TYR A 47 -6.70 16.88 -2.68
C TYR A 47 -5.61 17.49 -3.56
N LYS A 48 -4.54 16.77 -3.82
CA LYS A 48 -3.38 17.30 -4.53
C LYS A 48 -3.67 17.67 -6.00
N ASN A 49 -4.69 17.10 -6.61
CA ASN A 49 -5.16 17.50 -7.93
C ASN A 49 -6.65 17.20 -8.08
N ALA A 50 -7.24 17.67 -9.20
CA ALA A 50 -8.68 17.55 -9.44
C ALA A 50 -9.13 16.08 -9.57
N TYR A 51 -8.32 15.24 -10.19
CA TYR A 51 -8.66 13.84 -10.43
C TYR A 51 -8.84 13.07 -9.11
N ILE A 52 -7.81 13.10 -8.26
CA ILE A 52 -7.86 12.34 -7.01
C ILE A 52 -8.85 12.96 -6.02
N SER A 53 -9.00 14.29 -6.02
CA SER A 53 -10.00 14.98 -5.17
C SER A 53 -11.40 14.51 -5.48
N GLU A 54 -11.75 14.42 -6.76
CA GLU A 54 -13.08 13.99 -7.17
C GLU A 54 -13.34 12.54 -6.81
N ALA A 55 -12.36 11.67 -7.05
CA ALA A 55 -12.47 10.26 -6.66
C ALA A 55 -12.67 10.12 -5.15
N TYR A 56 -11.97 10.92 -4.36
CA TYR A 56 -12.10 10.90 -2.90
C TYR A 56 -13.49 11.37 -2.45
N ARG A 57 -13.98 12.48 -3.02
CA ARG A 57 -15.32 12.99 -2.69
C ARG A 57 -16.41 11.96 -2.98
N GLN A 58 -16.27 11.20 -4.06
CA GLN A 58 -17.22 10.16 -4.44
C GLN A 58 -17.00 8.85 -3.70
N LYS A 59 -16.08 8.81 -2.75
CA LYS A 59 -15.74 7.64 -1.95
C LYS A 59 -15.29 6.44 -2.80
N LYS A 60 -14.66 6.72 -3.92
CA LYS A 60 -14.11 5.70 -4.82
C LYS A 60 -12.71 5.31 -4.35
N TRP A 61 -12.65 4.58 -3.25
CA TRP A 61 -11.40 4.29 -2.55
C TRP A 61 -10.40 3.52 -3.41
N ALA A 62 -10.87 2.63 -4.29
CA ALA A 62 -10.00 1.90 -5.19
C ALA A 62 -9.27 2.83 -6.16
N PHE A 63 -9.96 3.84 -6.72
CA PHE A 63 -9.33 4.82 -7.60
C PHE A 63 -8.34 5.70 -6.86
N VAL A 64 -8.67 6.10 -5.63
CA VAL A 64 -7.76 6.90 -4.80
C VAL A 64 -6.48 6.10 -4.53
N ALA A 65 -6.62 4.83 -4.16
CA ALA A 65 -5.49 3.94 -3.89
C ALA A 65 -4.64 3.68 -5.13
N ASP A 66 -5.27 3.49 -6.30
CA ASP A 66 -4.55 3.27 -7.56
C ASP A 66 -3.68 4.48 -7.93
N PHE A 67 -4.22 5.68 -7.77
CA PHE A 67 -3.46 6.90 -8.01
C PHE A 67 -2.30 7.03 -7.02
N ALA A 68 -2.58 6.82 -5.74
CA ALA A 68 -1.59 6.93 -4.68
C ALA A 68 -0.46 5.90 -4.86
N ARG A 69 -0.77 4.70 -5.34
CA ARG A 69 0.21 3.65 -5.60
C ARG A 69 1.36 4.15 -6.49
N PHE A 70 1.02 4.74 -7.62
CA PHE A 70 2.05 5.24 -8.55
C PHE A 70 2.90 6.32 -7.91
N ASP A 71 2.26 7.26 -7.23
CA ASP A 71 2.93 8.36 -6.55
C ASP A 71 3.91 7.84 -5.49
N ILE A 72 3.44 6.94 -4.64
CA ILE A 72 4.20 6.40 -3.52
C ILE A 72 5.39 5.57 -4.02
N LEU A 73 5.16 4.67 -4.97
CA LEU A 73 6.23 3.83 -5.51
C LEU A 73 7.26 4.65 -6.27
N ASN A 74 6.83 5.67 -7.00
CA ASN A 74 7.73 6.55 -7.71
C ASN A 74 8.62 7.35 -6.76
N GLU A 75 8.09 7.77 -5.63
CA GLU A 75 8.80 8.60 -4.67
C GLU A 75 9.65 7.80 -3.69
N HIS A 76 9.14 6.67 -3.21
CA HIS A 76 9.77 5.91 -2.11
C HIS A 76 10.35 4.56 -2.54
N GLY A 77 9.93 4.00 -3.66
CA GLY A 77 10.26 2.62 -4.01
C GLY A 77 9.59 1.62 -3.07
N GLY A 78 10.06 0.39 -3.09
CA GLY A 78 9.50 -0.67 -2.26
C GLY A 78 8.43 -1.49 -2.98
N VAL A 79 7.58 -2.15 -2.20
CA VAL A 79 6.51 -3.01 -2.69
C VAL A 79 5.17 -2.45 -2.22
N PHE A 80 4.21 -2.36 -3.12
CA PHE A 80 2.84 -1.97 -2.76
C PHE A 80 1.95 -3.21 -2.77
N LEU A 81 1.28 -3.47 -1.64
CA LEU A 81 0.36 -4.59 -1.52
C LEU A 81 -1.07 -4.06 -1.32
N ASP A 82 -2.01 -4.70 -2.01
CA ASP A 82 -3.43 -4.48 -1.73
C ASP A 82 -3.76 -5.08 -0.37
N THR A 83 -4.70 -4.47 0.35
CA THR A 83 -5.00 -4.87 1.73
C THR A 83 -5.62 -6.26 1.85
N ASP A 84 -6.10 -6.83 0.76
CA ASP A 84 -6.68 -8.18 0.73
C ASP A 84 -5.66 -9.26 0.32
N VAL A 85 -4.38 -8.91 0.22
CA VAL A 85 -3.32 -9.89 -0.08
C VAL A 85 -2.79 -10.50 1.20
N GLU A 86 -2.87 -11.81 1.30
CA GLU A 86 -2.27 -12.58 2.41
C GLU A 86 -0.97 -13.21 1.95
N LEU A 87 0.11 -13.04 2.73
CA LEU A 87 1.38 -13.72 2.46
C LEU A 87 1.37 -15.09 3.11
N LEU A 88 1.81 -16.11 2.37
CA LEU A 88 1.94 -17.48 2.86
C LEU A 88 3.41 -17.87 3.02
N ARG A 89 4.33 -17.05 2.53
CA ARG A 89 5.78 -17.21 2.63
C ARG A 89 6.46 -15.88 2.33
N PRO A 90 7.74 -15.71 2.67
CA PRO A 90 8.45 -14.47 2.37
C PRO A 90 8.55 -14.22 0.87
N ILE A 91 8.68 -12.94 0.48
CA ILE A 91 8.94 -12.54 -0.90
C ILE A 91 10.34 -13.00 -1.26
N PRO A 92 10.53 -13.79 -2.36
CA PRO A 92 11.85 -14.21 -2.76
C PRO A 92 12.78 -13.05 -3.08
N GLU A 93 14.03 -13.11 -2.62
CA GLU A 93 15.02 -12.06 -2.86
C GLU A 93 15.23 -11.78 -4.35
N ALA A 94 15.10 -12.78 -5.20
CA ALA A 94 15.26 -12.61 -6.65
C ALA A 94 14.30 -11.57 -7.22
N PHE A 95 13.11 -11.42 -6.65
CA PHE A 95 12.15 -10.43 -7.11
C PHE A 95 12.54 -9.00 -6.74
N LEU A 96 13.35 -8.84 -5.71
CA LEU A 96 13.76 -7.53 -5.21
C LEU A 96 14.91 -6.91 -6.02
N GLU A 97 15.45 -7.63 -6.99
CA GLU A 97 16.49 -7.13 -7.87
C GLU A 97 15.92 -6.34 -9.06
N TYR A 98 14.61 -6.45 -9.29
CA TYR A 98 13.94 -5.67 -10.33
C TYR A 98 13.54 -4.29 -9.79
N GLU A 99 13.57 -3.28 -10.68
CA GLU A 99 13.23 -1.91 -10.29
C GLU A 99 11.74 -1.69 -10.06
N ALA A 100 10.91 -2.51 -10.70
CA ALA A 100 9.46 -2.43 -10.54
C ALA A 100 8.92 -3.78 -10.11
N PHE A 101 8.20 -3.79 -9.00
CA PHE A 101 7.57 -4.98 -8.45
C PHE A 101 6.19 -4.61 -7.90
N LEU A 102 5.16 -5.22 -8.45
CA LEU A 102 3.77 -4.96 -8.06
C LEU A 102 3.14 -6.14 -7.35
#